data_b7733e9387e0ed1c3f7c2817f9bb8b2d
#
_entry.id   b7733e9387e0ed1c3f7c2817f9bb8b2d
#
_cell.length_a   1.000
_cell.length_b   1.000
_cell.length_c   1.000
_cell.angle_alpha   90.00
_cell.angle_beta   90.00
_cell.angle_gamma   90.00
#
_symmetry.space_group_name_H-M   'P 1'
#
loop_
_entity.id
_entity.type
_entity.pdbx_description
1 polymer ?
#
loop_
_entity_poly.entity_id
_entity_poly.type
_entity_poly.pdbx_seq_one_letter_code
_entity_poly.pdbx_strand_id
1 'polypeptide(L)'
;MEWLKIKTSTEMVRVNTEEIVYVKADGNYSDLVLTNGRRRTMTFQLHFFDETFKQLRNNTFVRVGRSLIVNKHYVFIINLTEQTLTFTGQHLRDEIKPLRVSRDALKQLMELLAEEKGGTNE
;
A
#
# COMPACT_ATOMS: atom_id res chain seq x y z
N MET A 1 4.98 -17.11 -3.62
CA MET A 1 5.56 -16.01 -2.85
C MET A 1 6.40 -15.16 -3.78
N GLU A 2 6.10 -13.88 -3.87
CA GLU A 2 6.83 -12.99 -4.76
C GLU A 2 7.68 -12.00 -3.97
N TRP A 3 8.77 -11.58 -4.60
CA TRP A 3 9.74 -10.67 -3.99
C TRP A 3 9.84 -9.39 -4.79
N LEU A 4 9.82 -8.27 -4.09
CA LEU A 4 10.22 -6.99 -4.65
C LEU A 4 11.73 -6.88 -4.53
N LYS A 5 12.40 -6.60 -5.64
CA LYS A 5 13.85 -6.41 -5.67
C LYS A 5 14.15 -5.08 -6.32
N ILE A 6 14.83 -4.21 -5.59
CA ILE A 6 15.23 -2.90 -6.10
C ILE A 6 16.73 -2.78 -5.94
N LYS A 7 17.43 -2.69 -7.08
CA LYS A 7 18.89 -2.63 -7.09
C LYS A 7 19.35 -1.24 -7.49
N THR A 8 20.26 -0.69 -6.69
CA THR A 8 21.00 0.53 -7.03
C THR A 8 22.47 0.15 -7.26
N SER A 9 23.31 1.15 -7.53
CA SER A 9 24.75 0.91 -7.71
C SER A 9 25.42 0.38 -6.45
N THR A 10 24.85 0.63 -5.27
CA THR A 10 25.50 0.35 -4.00
C THR A 10 24.73 -0.60 -3.09
N GLU A 11 23.45 -0.84 -3.36
CA GLU A 11 22.68 -1.76 -2.50
C GLU A 11 21.55 -2.45 -3.26
N MET A 12 21.03 -3.50 -2.66
CA MET A 12 19.81 -4.14 -3.11
C MET A 12 18.82 -4.20 -1.96
N VAL A 13 17.60 -3.71 -2.20
CA VAL A 13 16.48 -3.90 -1.29
C VAL A 13 15.67 -5.08 -1.81
N ARG A 14 15.49 -6.06 -0.96
CA ARG A 14 14.78 -7.28 -1.32
C ARG A 14 13.76 -7.59 -0.22
N VAL A 15 12.49 -7.63 -0.57
CA VAL A 15 11.42 -7.81 0.41
C VAL A 15 10.32 -8.67 -0.18
N ASN A 16 9.78 -9.56 0.67
CA ASN A 16 8.60 -10.34 0.31
C ASN A 16 7.41 -9.39 0.19
N THR A 17 6.70 -9.46 -0.93
CA THR A 17 5.58 -8.55 -1.19
C THR A 17 4.48 -8.66 -0.14
N GLU A 18 4.33 -9.81 0.51
CA GLU A 18 3.35 -9.98 1.60
C GLU A 18 3.71 -9.17 2.85
N GLU A 19 4.95 -8.74 2.96
CA GLU A 19 5.39 -7.92 4.09
C GLU A 19 5.26 -6.42 3.83
N ILE A 20 4.83 -6.03 2.64
CA ILE A 20 4.63 -4.63 2.29
C ILE A 20 3.20 -4.23 2.59
N VAL A 21 3.02 -3.21 3.45
CA VAL A 21 1.70 -2.66 3.76
C VAL A 21 1.31 -1.59 2.77
N TYR A 22 2.19 -0.61 2.57
CA TYR A 22 1.94 0.44 1.59
C TYR A 22 3.23 1.13 1.18
N VAL A 23 3.14 1.87 0.07
CA VAL A 23 4.18 2.78 -0.39
C VAL A 23 3.54 4.16 -0.52
N LYS A 24 4.11 5.16 0.13
CA LYS A 24 3.58 6.52 0.15
C LYS A 24 4.57 7.49 -0.43
N ALA A 25 4.10 8.34 -1.35
CA ALA A 25 4.95 9.39 -1.93
C ALA A 25 5.27 10.47 -0.89
N ASP A 26 6.50 10.97 -0.94
CA ASP A 26 6.99 12.06 -0.11
C ASP A 26 7.92 12.91 -0.96
N GLY A 27 7.35 13.88 -1.70
CA GLY A 27 8.10 14.65 -2.67
C GLY A 27 8.65 13.77 -3.78
N ASN A 28 9.98 13.82 -3.97
CA ASN A 28 10.66 13.00 -4.96
C ASN A 28 11.03 11.61 -4.44
N TYR A 29 10.66 11.31 -3.20
CA TYR A 29 10.96 10.06 -2.53
C TYR A 29 9.69 9.25 -2.33
N SER A 30 9.86 8.00 -1.95
CA SER A 30 8.76 7.14 -1.54
C SER A 30 9.11 6.41 -0.26
N ASP A 31 8.15 6.29 0.64
CA ASP A 31 8.30 5.53 1.88
C ASP A 31 7.68 4.16 1.71
N LEU A 32 8.51 3.14 1.81
CA LEU A 32 8.10 1.75 1.81
C LEU A 32 7.87 1.33 3.27
N VAL A 33 6.65 0.94 3.60
CA VAL A 33 6.26 0.59 4.97
C VAL A 33 5.93 -0.89 5.06
N LEU A 34 6.59 -1.57 5.98
CA LEU A 34 6.47 -3.01 6.16
C LEU A 34 5.59 -3.38 7.35
N THR A 35 5.15 -4.63 7.39
CA THR A 35 4.26 -5.14 8.43
C THR A 35 4.85 -5.03 9.83
N ASN A 36 6.17 -5.09 9.96
CA ASN A 36 6.85 -4.95 11.26
C ASN A 36 7.01 -3.50 11.71
N GLY A 37 6.44 -2.54 10.98
CA GLY A 37 6.53 -1.12 11.28
C GLY A 37 7.76 -0.44 10.69
N ARG A 38 8.68 -1.19 10.11
CA ARG A 38 9.86 -0.61 9.48
C ARG A 38 9.46 0.25 8.28
N ARG A 39 10.17 1.36 8.16
CA ARG A 39 9.95 2.31 7.07
C ARG A 39 11.28 2.53 6.34
N ARG A 40 11.23 2.41 5.04
CA ARG A 40 12.41 2.68 4.22
C ARG A 40 12.07 3.78 3.22
N THR A 41 12.77 4.92 3.35
CA THR A 41 12.65 5.99 2.36
C THR A 41 13.57 5.69 1.18
N MET A 42 13.01 5.75 -0.02
CA MET A 42 13.74 5.43 -1.24
C MET A 42 13.67 6.60 -2.22
N THR A 43 14.72 6.77 -3.01
CA THR A 43 14.84 7.90 -3.95
C THR A 43 14.05 7.71 -5.24
N PHE A 44 13.17 6.73 -5.27
CA PHE A 44 12.29 6.48 -6.42
C PHE A 44 10.94 7.13 -6.19
N GLN A 45 10.37 7.65 -7.26
CA GLN A 45 9.01 8.18 -7.20
C GLN A 45 7.99 7.03 -7.19
N LEU A 46 6.77 7.35 -6.79
CA LEU A 46 5.71 6.35 -6.65
C LEU A 46 5.44 5.61 -7.96
N HIS A 47 5.55 6.29 -9.08
CA HIS A 47 5.37 5.71 -10.42
C HIS A 47 6.25 4.48 -10.63
N PHE A 48 7.48 4.51 -10.15
CA PHE A 48 8.41 3.37 -10.24
C PHE A 48 7.81 2.13 -9.54
N PHE A 49 7.28 2.32 -8.34
CA PHE A 49 6.66 1.22 -7.60
C PHE A 49 5.39 0.72 -8.28
N ASP A 50 4.57 1.62 -8.79
CA ASP A 50 3.35 1.26 -9.49
C ASP A 50 3.66 0.38 -10.70
N GLU A 51 4.64 0.77 -11.51
CA GLU A 51 5.06 -0.01 -12.68
C GLU A 51 5.66 -1.36 -12.25
N THR A 52 6.45 -1.37 -11.20
CA THR A 52 7.08 -2.60 -10.70
C THR A 52 6.03 -3.58 -10.18
N PHE A 53 5.05 -3.10 -9.43
CA PHE A 53 4.00 -3.96 -8.89
C PHE A 53 3.08 -4.51 -9.98
N LYS A 54 2.89 -3.80 -11.07
CA LYS A 54 2.08 -4.29 -12.19
C LYS A 54 2.72 -5.49 -12.88
N GLN A 55 4.02 -5.68 -12.75
CA GLN A 55 4.73 -6.81 -13.31
C GLN A 55 4.63 -8.07 -12.46
N LEU A 56 4.15 -7.94 -11.23
CA LEU A 56 3.97 -9.09 -10.34
C LEU A 56 2.74 -9.90 -10.77
N ARG A 57 2.78 -11.18 -10.47
CA ARG A 57 1.67 -12.09 -10.80
C ARG A 57 0.44 -11.86 -9.93
N ASN A 58 0.65 -11.40 -8.70
CA ASN A 58 -0.46 -11.11 -7.80
C ASN A 58 -1.07 -9.75 -8.12
N ASN A 59 -2.34 -9.58 -7.78
CA ASN A 59 -3.05 -8.31 -7.88
C ASN A 59 -3.24 -7.69 -6.51
N THR A 60 -2.21 -7.77 -5.68
CA THR A 60 -2.27 -7.40 -4.28
C THR A 60 -2.22 -5.88 -4.08
N PHE A 61 -1.50 -5.18 -4.96
CA PHE A 61 -1.25 -3.75 -4.79
C PHE A 61 -2.20 -2.91 -5.61
N VAL A 62 -2.77 -1.90 -4.97
CA VAL A 62 -3.77 -1.02 -5.56
C VAL A 62 -3.34 0.43 -5.38
N ARG A 63 -3.40 1.21 -6.46
CA ARG A 63 -3.15 2.64 -6.42
C ARG A 63 -4.33 3.35 -5.76
N VAL A 64 -4.04 4.19 -4.77
CA VAL A 64 -5.04 4.97 -4.05
C VAL A 64 -4.71 6.45 -4.23
N GLY A 65 -5.40 7.10 -5.15
CA GLY A 65 -5.10 8.48 -5.50
C GLY A 65 -3.72 8.64 -6.11
N ARG A 66 -3.11 9.81 -5.89
CA ARG A 66 -1.82 10.16 -6.51
C ARG A 66 -0.62 9.78 -5.67
N SER A 67 -0.82 9.57 -4.37
CA SER A 67 0.30 9.53 -3.43
C SER A 67 0.48 8.20 -2.73
N LEU A 68 -0.33 7.19 -3.04
CA LEU A 68 -0.36 5.99 -2.22
C LEU A 68 -0.58 4.74 -3.07
N ILE A 69 0.13 3.68 -2.73
CA ILE A 69 -0.14 2.32 -3.21
C ILE A 69 -0.27 1.45 -1.97
N VAL A 70 -1.37 0.68 -1.87
CA VAL A 70 -1.60 -0.16 -0.69
C VAL A 70 -1.65 -1.63 -1.07
N ASN A 71 -1.22 -2.46 -0.13
CA ASN A 71 -1.50 -3.88 -0.18
C ASN A 71 -2.94 -4.07 0.30
N LYS A 72 -3.82 -4.44 -0.62
CA LYS A 72 -5.26 -4.52 -0.30
C LYS A 72 -5.58 -5.53 0.78
N HIS A 73 -4.73 -6.53 0.99
CA HIS A 73 -4.95 -7.57 2.01
C HIS A 73 -4.88 -7.01 3.43
N TYR A 74 -4.26 -5.86 3.62
CA TYR A 74 -4.14 -5.23 4.94
C TYR A 74 -5.13 -4.09 5.15
N VAL A 75 -5.94 -3.75 4.15
CA VAL A 75 -6.96 -2.71 4.31
C VAL A 75 -8.05 -3.21 5.26
N PHE A 76 -8.30 -2.45 6.31
CA PHE A 76 -9.27 -2.81 7.34
C PHE A 76 -10.49 -1.90 7.28
N ILE A 77 -10.30 -0.59 7.50
CA ILE A 77 -11.40 0.37 7.53
C ILE A 77 -11.15 1.48 6.55
N ILE A 78 -12.13 1.75 5.69
CA ILE A 78 -12.17 2.91 4.82
C ILE A 78 -13.26 3.81 5.39
N ASN A 79 -12.88 4.98 5.92
CA ASN A 79 -13.82 5.91 6.52
C ASN A 79 -13.89 7.19 5.67
N LEU A 80 -14.99 7.36 4.95
CA LEU A 80 -15.14 8.50 4.05
C LEU A 80 -15.34 9.81 4.80
N THR A 81 -16.03 9.78 5.94
CA THR A 81 -16.30 10.96 6.74
C THR A 81 -15.03 11.51 7.37
N GLU A 82 -14.24 10.63 7.97
CA GLU A 82 -12.99 11.02 8.61
C GLU A 82 -11.82 11.10 7.61
N GLN A 83 -12.02 10.60 6.40
CA GLN A 83 -11.00 10.54 5.36
C GLN A 83 -9.75 9.81 5.83
N THR A 84 -9.96 8.62 6.38
CA THR A 84 -8.89 7.78 6.90
C THR A 84 -8.94 6.37 6.31
N LEU A 85 -7.76 5.77 6.23
CA LEU A 85 -7.55 4.39 5.83
C LEU A 85 -6.78 3.70 6.94
N THR A 86 -7.35 2.63 7.50
CA THR A 86 -6.74 1.86 8.58
C THR A 86 -6.36 0.48 8.09
N PHE A 87 -5.34 -0.09 8.71
CA PHE A 87 -4.78 -1.38 8.32
C PHE A 87 -4.87 -2.40 9.44
N THR A 88 -4.98 -3.67 9.09
CA THR A 88 -4.94 -4.78 10.04
C THR A 88 -4.34 -6.03 9.39
N GLY A 89 -3.82 -6.93 10.22
CA GLY A 89 -3.25 -8.20 9.78
C GLY A 89 -2.58 -8.89 10.95
N GLN A 90 -2.40 -10.22 10.85
CA GLN A 90 -1.85 -11.01 11.95
C GLN A 90 -0.47 -10.56 12.41
N HIS A 91 0.35 -10.10 11.48
CA HIS A 91 1.72 -9.71 11.77
C HIS A 91 1.92 -8.20 11.73
N LEU A 92 0.82 -7.44 11.65
CA LEU A 92 0.88 -6.00 11.56
C LEU A 92 1.15 -5.39 12.93
N ARG A 93 2.16 -4.51 13.01
CA ARG A 93 2.52 -3.83 14.25
C ARG A 93 1.61 -2.62 14.48
N ASP A 94 1.38 -2.32 15.75
CA ASP A 94 0.52 -1.20 16.15
C ASP A 94 1.09 0.17 15.76
N GLU A 95 2.37 0.22 15.41
CA GLU A 95 3.01 1.44 14.96
C GLU A 95 2.52 1.93 13.60
N ILE A 96 1.79 1.08 12.87
CA ILE A 96 1.25 1.47 11.57
C ILE A 96 -0.04 2.24 11.79
N LYS A 97 0.07 3.55 11.74
CA LYS A 97 -1.02 4.48 12.02
C LYS A 97 -1.98 4.60 10.86
N PRO A 98 -3.23 4.99 11.11
CA PRO A 98 -4.16 5.33 10.03
C PRO A 98 -3.57 6.43 9.13
N LEU A 99 -3.87 6.34 7.84
CA LEU A 99 -3.45 7.35 6.88
C LEU A 99 -4.60 8.27 6.54
N ARG A 100 -4.30 9.56 6.36
CA ARG A 100 -5.26 10.50 5.81
C ARG A 100 -5.21 10.39 4.29
N VAL A 101 -6.38 10.20 3.69
CA VAL A 101 -6.52 10.01 2.25
C VAL A 101 -7.74 10.80 1.79
N SER A 102 -7.67 11.40 0.61
CA SER A 102 -8.80 12.16 0.08
C SER A 102 -10.04 11.29 -0.04
N ARG A 103 -11.19 11.92 0.14
CA ARG A 103 -12.47 11.21 0.07
C ARG A 103 -12.69 10.55 -1.28
N ASP A 104 -12.33 11.22 -2.37
CA ASP A 104 -12.48 10.67 -3.71
C ASP A 104 -11.64 9.43 -3.93
N ALA A 105 -10.39 9.44 -3.47
CA ALA A 105 -9.49 8.28 -3.59
C ALA A 105 -10.00 7.11 -2.75
N LEU A 106 -10.50 7.38 -1.55
CA LEU A 106 -11.08 6.35 -0.69
C LEU A 106 -12.35 5.75 -1.30
N LYS A 107 -13.16 6.59 -1.95
CA LYS A 107 -14.37 6.14 -2.60
C LYS A 107 -14.06 5.18 -3.75
N GLN A 108 -13.05 5.49 -4.55
CA GLN A 108 -12.59 4.62 -5.62
C GLN A 108 -12.06 3.29 -5.09
N LEU A 109 -11.31 3.34 -4.00
CA LEU A 109 -10.81 2.11 -3.34
C LEU A 109 -11.97 1.28 -2.83
N MET A 110 -12.95 1.91 -2.20
CA MET A 110 -14.13 1.23 -1.68
C MET A 110 -14.90 0.51 -2.81
N GLU A 111 -15.09 1.18 -3.94
CA GLU A 111 -15.75 0.59 -5.09
C GLU A 111 -14.99 -0.61 -5.64
N LEU A 112 -13.67 -0.49 -5.73
CA LEU A 112 -12.82 -1.58 -6.20
C LEU A 112 -12.92 -2.80 -5.30
N LEU A 113 -12.86 -2.62 -3.99
CA LEU A 113 -12.91 -3.73 -3.03
C LEU A 113 -14.32 -4.30 -2.89
N ALA A 114 -15.36 -3.51 -3.15
CA ALA A 114 -16.73 -3.98 -3.09
C ALA A 114 -17.05 -5.00 -4.21
N GLU A 115 -16.27 -5.04 -5.27
CA GLU A 115 -16.41 -6.01 -6.34
C GLU A 115 -15.92 -7.39 -5.93
N GLU A 116 -15.19 -7.51 -4.83
CA GLU A 116 -14.72 -8.79 -4.33
C GLU A 116 -15.88 -9.53 -3.64
N LYS A 117 -15.81 -10.87 -3.66
CA LYS A 117 -16.84 -11.70 -3.04
C LYS A 117 -16.83 -11.57 -1.53
N GLY A 118 -17.98 -11.75 -0.91
CA GLY A 118 -18.13 -11.77 0.54
C GLY A 118 -18.66 -10.49 1.15
N GLY A 119 -19.16 -9.56 0.32
CA GLY A 119 -19.70 -8.31 0.81
C GLY A 119 -21.17 -8.38 1.21
N THR A 120 -21.53 -7.55 2.17
CA THR A 120 -22.91 -7.25 2.52
C THR A 120 -23.10 -5.74 2.52
N ASN A 121 -24.28 -5.29 2.12
CA ASN A 121 -24.62 -3.87 2.10
C ASN A 121 -25.77 -3.61 3.06
N GLU A 122 -25.69 -2.52 3.76
CA GLU A 122 -26.80 -2.02 4.58
C GLU A 122 -27.76 -1.22 3.74
#